data_bf4cf39cf6dcccadd55d818ab7f00fd0
#
_entry.id   bf4cf39cf6dcccadd55d818ab7f00fd0
#
_cell.length_a   1.000
_cell.length_b   1.000
_cell.length_c   1.000
_cell.angle_alpha   90.00
_cell.angle_beta   90.00
_cell.angle_gamma   90.00
#
_symmetry.space_group_name_H-M   'P 1'
#
loop_
_entity.id
_entity.type
_entity.pdbx_description
1 polymer ?
#
loop_
_entity_poly.entity_id
_entity_poly.type
_entity_poly.pdbx_seq_one_letter_code
_entity_poly.pdbx_strand_id
1 'polypeptide(L)'
;MINKYYNLGKNILFPINRSITGKGIIKTLKIFKKIHPKLKIKYFKSGKKVFDWIIPSEWNVKNAYVLDQEGKKIIDFKKNNLHLMGYSIPVNKKVSKKELLEKLFSSQKVKNAIPYVTSYYKKNWGFCVSKNHKNEINKKYKKDERFKILIDSNFKKNGNMPIGEYVIQGESKQEILISTYVCHPSMANNELSGPLLSMMLI
;
A
#
# COMPACT_ATOMS: atom_id res chain seq x y z
N MET A 1 -4.59 21.98 -17.68
CA MET A 1 -3.52 21.30 -16.92
C MET A 1 -4.07 20.52 -15.72
N ILE A 2 -4.78 21.13 -14.78
CA ILE A 2 -5.33 20.51 -13.55
C ILE A 2 -6.10 19.21 -13.83
N ASN A 3 -7.06 19.22 -14.77
CA ASN A 3 -7.86 18.04 -15.11
C ASN A 3 -7.01 16.84 -15.58
N LYS A 4 -5.87 17.10 -16.27
CA LYS A 4 -4.96 16.02 -16.70
C LYS A 4 -4.34 15.30 -15.51
N TYR A 5 -3.82 16.05 -14.52
CA TYR A 5 -3.20 15.47 -13.32
C TYR A 5 -4.24 14.86 -12.37
N TYR A 6 -5.42 15.47 -12.26
CA TYR A 6 -6.53 14.87 -11.50
C TYR A 6 -6.94 13.50 -12.08
N ASN A 7 -7.12 13.41 -13.39
CA ASN A 7 -7.45 12.15 -14.06
C ASN A 7 -6.32 11.12 -13.97
N LEU A 8 -5.05 11.54 -14.05
CA LEU A 8 -3.90 10.70 -13.80
C LEU A 8 -3.95 10.12 -12.38
N GLY A 9 -4.19 10.98 -11.38
CA GLY A 9 -4.33 10.57 -9.99
C GLY A 9 -5.44 9.57 -9.79
N LYS A 10 -6.66 9.93 -10.19
CA LYS A 10 -7.88 9.15 -9.98
C LYS A 10 -7.86 7.80 -10.71
N ASN A 11 -7.54 7.81 -12.01
CA ASN A 11 -7.78 6.64 -12.86
C ASN A 11 -6.56 5.71 -12.99
N ILE A 12 -5.36 6.24 -12.83
CA ILE A 12 -4.11 5.50 -13.08
C ILE A 12 -3.34 5.25 -11.79
N LEU A 13 -3.11 6.28 -10.97
CA LEU A 13 -2.27 6.16 -9.78
C LEU A 13 -3.03 5.60 -8.58
N PHE A 14 -4.26 6.02 -8.34
CA PHE A 14 -5.05 5.59 -7.18
C PHE A 14 -5.20 4.06 -7.08
N PRO A 15 -5.46 3.31 -8.17
CA PRO A 15 -5.59 1.85 -8.12
C PRO A 15 -4.28 1.09 -7.90
N ILE A 16 -3.11 1.75 -8.00
CA ILE A 16 -1.83 1.07 -7.82
C ILE A 16 -1.64 0.71 -6.35
N ASN A 17 -1.42 -0.58 -6.06
CA ASN A 17 -1.01 -0.99 -4.72
C ASN A 17 0.45 -0.59 -4.47
N ARG A 18 0.64 0.47 -3.71
CA ARG A 18 1.96 0.99 -3.32
C ARG A 18 2.30 0.56 -1.89
N SER A 19 3.58 0.49 -1.65
CA SER A 19 4.22 0.49 -0.34
C SER A 19 5.53 1.24 -0.47
N ILE A 20 6.25 1.44 0.62
CA ILE A 20 7.56 2.15 0.61
C ILE A 20 8.61 1.45 -0.29
N THR A 21 8.39 0.18 -0.62
CA THR A 21 9.21 -0.62 -1.53
C THR A 21 8.33 -1.35 -2.54
N GLY A 22 8.93 -2.11 -3.46
CA GLY A 22 8.25 -3.05 -4.34
C GLY A 22 7.73 -2.43 -5.65
N LYS A 23 6.97 -3.26 -6.39
CA LYS A 23 6.60 -2.96 -7.78
C LYS A 23 5.66 -1.76 -7.92
N GLY A 24 4.79 -1.52 -6.93
CA GLY A 24 3.78 -0.45 -7.03
C GLY A 24 4.40 0.94 -7.05
N ILE A 25 5.32 1.24 -6.11
CA ILE A 25 6.02 2.52 -6.09
C ILE A 25 6.93 2.68 -7.32
N ILE A 26 7.62 1.62 -7.74
CA ILE A 26 8.46 1.65 -8.97
C ILE A 26 7.59 2.00 -10.19
N LYS A 27 6.43 1.38 -10.32
CA LYS A 27 5.46 1.69 -11.40
C LYS A 27 5.03 3.15 -11.35
N THR A 28 4.72 3.67 -10.19
CA THR A 28 4.30 5.07 -10.00
C THR A 28 5.42 6.04 -10.40
N LEU A 29 6.64 5.84 -9.93
CA LEU A 29 7.79 6.67 -10.29
C LEU A 29 8.13 6.59 -11.80
N LYS A 30 7.97 5.43 -12.42
CA LYS A 30 8.13 5.29 -13.87
C LYS A 30 7.07 6.07 -14.66
N ILE A 31 5.84 6.17 -14.15
CA ILE A 31 4.78 7.00 -14.75
C ILE A 31 5.18 8.48 -14.64
N PHE A 32 5.63 8.94 -13.49
CA PHE A 32 6.14 10.30 -13.31
C PHE A 32 7.32 10.60 -14.23
N LYS A 33 8.27 9.66 -14.36
CA LYS A 33 9.41 9.82 -15.27
C LYS A 33 9.01 9.91 -16.75
N LYS A 34 7.92 9.25 -17.16
CA LYS A 34 7.38 9.42 -18.53
C LYS A 34 6.83 10.82 -18.78
N ILE A 35 6.27 11.46 -17.76
CA ILE A 35 5.73 12.82 -17.84
C ILE A 35 6.87 13.83 -17.76
N HIS A 36 7.83 13.61 -16.89
CA HIS A 36 9.01 14.45 -16.67
C HIS A 36 10.30 13.63 -16.87
N PRO A 37 10.83 13.53 -18.09
CA PRO A 37 11.96 12.67 -18.43
C PRO A 37 13.26 12.91 -17.62
N LYS A 38 13.44 14.14 -17.12
CA LYS A 38 14.58 14.52 -16.27
C LYS A 38 14.48 13.97 -14.85
N LEU A 39 13.32 13.42 -14.41
CA LEU A 39 13.16 12.79 -13.12
C LEU A 39 14.13 11.59 -13.01
N LYS A 40 14.96 11.60 -11.99
CA LYS A 40 15.88 10.50 -11.66
C LYS A 40 15.24 9.59 -10.63
N ILE A 41 15.31 8.28 -10.83
CA ILE A 41 14.87 7.28 -9.84
C ILE A 41 16.13 6.72 -9.19
N LYS A 42 16.34 7.06 -7.92
CA LYS A 42 17.44 6.53 -7.10
C LYS A 42 16.94 5.32 -6.31
N TYR A 43 17.83 4.34 -6.10
CA TYR A 43 17.52 3.11 -5.39
C TYR A 43 18.43 2.95 -4.17
N PHE A 44 17.83 2.68 -3.03
CA PHE A 44 18.53 2.45 -1.78
C PHE A 44 18.29 1.02 -1.33
N LYS A 45 19.36 0.27 -1.04
CA LYS A 45 19.28 -1.16 -0.70
C LYS A 45 18.54 -1.41 0.60
N SER A 46 17.67 -2.42 0.61
CA SER A 46 17.06 -2.96 1.83
C SER A 46 18.15 -3.37 2.83
N GLY A 47 17.91 -3.13 4.12
CA GLY A 47 18.87 -3.39 5.19
C GLY A 47 19.91 -2.28 5.41
N LYS A 48 19.99 -1.26 4.54
CA LYS A 48 20.88 -0.11 4.76
C LYS A 48 20.35 0.72 5.95
N LYS A 49 21.23 1.05 6.88
CA LYS A 49 20.95 1.98 7.97
C LYS A 49 21.05 3.41 7.47
N VAL A 50 20.07 4.25 7.82
CA VAL A 50 20.01 5.68 7.52
C VAL A 50 19.57 6.37 8.81
N PHE A 51 20.50 7.06 9.47
CA PHE A 51 20.32 7.62 10.82
C PHE A 51 19.90 6.51 11.81
N ASP A 52 18.72 6.65 12.43
CA ASP A 52 18.10 5.71 13.36
C ASP A 52 17.19 4.67 12.69
N TRP A 53 17.08 4.71 11.36
CA TRP A 53 16.18 3.89 10.58
C TRP A 53 16.90 2.86 9.70
N ILE A 54 16.27 1.71 9.47
CA ILE A 54 16.77 0.67 8.57
C ILE A 54 15.75 0.50 7.43
N ILE A 55 16.23 0.58 6.18
CA ILE A 55 15.38 0.38 5.00
C ILE A 55 14.81 -1.04 5.03
N PRO A 56 13.46 -1.21 5.01
CA PRO A 56 12.85 -2.52 5.11
C PRO A 56 13.11 -3.38 3.86
N SER A 57 12.88 -4.69 3.99
CA SER A 57 12.91 -5.62 2.87
C SER A 57 11.91 -5.20 1.78
N GLU A 58 12.24 -5.40 0.53
CA GLU A 58 11.30 -5.16 -0.57
C GLU A 58 10.13 -6.12 -0.47
N TRP A 59 8.93 -5.58 -0.34
CA TRP A 59 7.69 -6.34 -0.23
C TRP A 59 6.86 -6.23 -1.51
N ASN A 60 6.37 -7.38 -1.97
CA ASN A 60 5.45 -7.45 -3.09
C ASN A 60 4.29 -8.39 -2.75
N VAL A 61 3.13 -8.12 -3.31
CA VAL A 61 1.94 -8.97 -3.21
C VAL A 61 1.34 -9.18 -4.59
N LYS A 62 0.95 -10.43 -4.85
CA LYS A 62 0.28 -10.83 -6.08
C LYS A 62 -1.22 -10.98 -5.89
N ASN A 63 -1.62 -11.54 -4.75
CA ASN A 63 -3.02 -11.80 -4.44
C ASN A 63 -3.25 -11.92 -2.93
N ALA A 64 -4.44 -11.58 -2.45
CA ALA A 64 -4.86 -11.84 -1.08
C ALA A 64 -6.38 -11.89 -0.99
N TYR A 65 -6.92 -12.88 -0.28
CA TYR A 65 -8.36 -12.99 -0.07
C TYR A 65 -8.72 -13.90 1.11
N VAL A 66 -9.96 -13.77 1.55
CA VAL A 66 -10.60 -14.65 2.53
C VAL A 66 -11.80 -15.33 1.85
N LEU A 67 -11.83 -16.68 1.89
CA LEU A 67 -12.99 -17.47 1.46
C LEU A 67 -13.74 -17.99 2.67
N ASP A 68 -15.07 -18.04 2.57
CA ASP A 68 -15.92 -18.81 3.48
C ASP A 68 -15.93 -20.30 3.11
N GLN A 69 -16.76 -21.11 3.78
CA GLN A 69 -16.85 -22.56 3.56
C GLN A 69 -17.42 -22.91 2.18
N GLU A 70 -18.25 -22.04 1.62
CA GLU A 70 -18.85 -22.20 0.29
C GLU A 70 -17.88 -21.78 -0.84
N GLY A 71 -16.67 -21.34 -0.50
CA GLY A 71 -15.67 -20.84 -1.44
C GLY A 71 -15.92 -19.43 -1.95
N LYS A 72 -16.86 -18.69 -1.34
CA LYS A 72 -17.15 -17.29 -1.67
C LYS A 72 -16.08 -16.38 -1.10
N LYS A 73 -15.56 -15.47 -1.92
CA LYS A 73 -14.66 -14.41 -1.44
C LYS A 73 -15.44 -13.38 -0.64
N ILE A 74 -15.20 -13.32 0.65
CA ILE A 74 -15.79 -12.34 1.56
C ILE A 74 -14.90 -11.10 1.75
N ILE A 75 -13.60 -11.24 1.49
CA ILE A 75 -12.62 -10.15 1.41
C ILE A 75 -11.74 -10.42 0.20
N ASP A 76 -11.50 -9.43 -0.66
CA ASP A 76 -10.68 -9.58 -1.87
C ASP A 76 -9.82 -8.34 -2.11
N PHE A 77 -8.50 -8.51 -2.00
CA PHE A 77 -7.50 -7.48 -2.29
C PHE A 77 -7.64 -6.91 -3.72
N LYS A 78 -8.08 -7.70 -4.69
CA LYS A 78 -8.28 -7.23 -6.07
C LYS A 78 -9.46 -6.26 -6.21
N LYS A 79 -10.44 -6.33 -5.30
CA LYS A 79 -11.56 -5.37 -5.27
C LYS A 79 -11.16 -4.05 -4.64
N ASN A 80 -10.35 -4.12 -3.57
CA ASN A 80 -9.80 -2.94 -2.93
C ASN A 80 -8.45 -3.30 -2.28
N ASN A 81 -7.38 -2.65 -2.72
CA ASN A 81 -6.03 -2.96 -2.23
C ASN A 81 -5.81 -2.58 -0.75
N LEU A 82 -6.64 -1.72 -0.15
CA LEU A 82 -6.64 -1.49 1.29
C LEU A 82 -7.08 -2.70 2.11
N HIS A 83 -7.75 -3.69 1.50
CA HIS A 83 -8.15 -4.90 2.22
C HIS A 83 -6.97 -5.71 2.77
N LEU A 84 -5.78 -5.55 2.25
CA LEU A 84 -4.60 -6.22 2.78
C LEU A 84 -3.79 -5.29 3.66
N MET A 85 -3.48 -5.74 4.89
CA MET A 85 -2.48 -5.06 5.72
C MET A 85 -1.12 -5.03 5.01
N GLY A 86 -0.55 -3.86 4.86
CA GLY A 86 0.76 -3.68 4.24
C GLY A 86 1.85 -4.51 4.95
N TYR A 87 2.79 -5.06 4.21
CA TYR A 87 3.85 -5.94 4.71
C TYR A 87 3.36 -7.24 5.37
N SER A 88 2.13 -7.69 5.05
CA SER A 88 1.68 -9.03 5.46
C SER A 88 2.60 -10.12 4.92
N ILE A 89 2.98 -11.07 5.80
CA ILE A 89 3.71 -12.28 5.40
C ILE A 89 2.83 -13.19 4.53
N PRO A 90 3.42 -14.09 3.71
CA PRO A 90 2.63 -15.07 2.95
C PRO A 90 1.87 -16.01 3.89
N VAL A 91 0.60 -16.29 3.54
CA VAL A 91 -0.29 -17.19 4.30
C VAL A 91 -1.13 -18.01 3.33
N ASN A 92 -1.20 -19.32 3.58
CA ASN A 92 -2.14 -20.23 2.92
C ASN A 92 -2.62 -21.26 3.94
N LYS A 93 -3.71 -20.95 4.67
CA LYS A 93 -4.24 -21.82 5.71
C LYS A 93 -5.74 -21.64 5.94
N LYS A 94 -6.35 -22.58 6.64
CA LYS A 94 -7.69 -22.45 7.20
C LYS A 94 -7.59 -21.92 8.63
N VAL A 95 -8.46 -20.98 9.00
CA VAL A 95 -8.52 -20.36 10.33
C VAL A 95 -9.93 -20.44 10.90
N SER A 96 -10.07 -20.40 12.22
CA SER A 96 -11.37 -20.26 12.89
C SER A 96 -11.92 -18.84 12.72
N LYS A 97 -13.23 -18.67 12.94
CA LYS A 97 -13.86 -17.34 12.99
C LYS A 97 -13.16 -16.41 14.01
N LYS A 98 -12.82 -16.94 15.18
CA LYS A 98 -12.11 -16.16 16.22
C LYS A 98 -10.77 -15.62 15.68
N GLU A 99 -9.94 -16.51 15.14
CA GLU A 99 -8.64 -16.12 14.57
C GLU A 99 -8.80 -15.11 13.41
N LEU A 100 -9.79 -15.30 12.52
CA LEU A 100 -10.08 -14.34 11.47
C LEU A 100 -10.40 -12.97 12.05
N LEU A 101 -11.34 -12.86 13.00
CA LEU A 101 -11.76 -11.59 13.59
C LEU A 101 -10.61 -10.86 14.31
N GLU A 102 -9.67 -11.57 14.93
CA GLU A 102 -8.45 -11.00 15.51
C GLU A 102 -7.51 -10.41 14.44
N LYS A 103 -7.53 -10.97 13.22
CA LYS A 103 -6.73 -10.52 12.07
C LYS A 103 -7.48 -9.53 11.15
N LEU A 104 -8.70 -9.12 11.50
CA LEU A 104 -9.45 -8.06 10.83
C LEU A 104 -9.27 -6.72 11.56
N PHE A 105 -8.55 -5.79 10.90
CA PHE A 105 -8.37 -4.43 11.37
C PHE A 105 -9.50 -3.53 10.87
N SER A 106 -10.05 -2.70 11.73
CA SER A 106 -11.11 -1.74 11.39
C SER A 106 -11.00 -0.47 12.23
N SER A 107 -11.43 0.67 11.68
CA SER A 107 -11.48 1.94 12.41
C SER A 107 -12.68 1.95 13.37
N GLN A 108 -12.46 2.41 14.60
CA GLN A 108 -13.55 2.66 15.55
C GLN A 108 -14.22 4.03 15.30
N LYS A 109 -13.44 5.00 14.79
CA LYS A 109 -13.90 6.37 14.56
C LYS A 109 -14.76 6.48 13.29
N VAL A 110 -14.36 5.82 12.21
CA VAL A 110 -15.03 5.89 10.89
C VAL A 110 -15.53 4.51 10.50
N LYS A 111 -16.78 4.21 10.82
CA LYS A 111 -17.36 2.86 10.71
C LYS A 111 -17.40 2.29 9.29
N ASN A 112 -17.52 3.15 8.27
CA ASN A 112 -17.61 2.76 6.86
C ASN A 112 -16.26 2.73 6.14
N ALA A 113 -15.20 3.29 6.73
CA ALA A 113 -13.89 3.35 6.11
C ALA A 113 -13.07 2.07 6.35
N ILE A 114 -12.30 1.66 5.34
CA ILE A 114 -11.28 0.64 5.46
C ILE A 114 -9.98 1.34 5.90
N PRO A 115 -9.41 1.01 7.07
CA PRO A 115 -8.21 1.66 7.54
C PRO A 115 -6.98 1.18 6.76
N TYR A 116 -5.97 2.03 6.64
CA TYR A 116 -4.62 1.61 6.26
C TYR A 116 -3.87 1.11 7.50
N VAL A 117 -3.35 -0.11 7.42
CA VAL A 117 -2.51 -0.71 8.46
C VAL A 117 -1.29 -1.36 7.81
N THR A 118 -0.14 -1.28 8.46
CA THR A 118 1.11 -1.90 8.00
C THR A 118 1.90 -2.47 9.16
N SER A 119 2.72 -3.50 8.89
CA SER A 119 3.55 -4.14 9.91
C SER A 119 5.06 -3.93 9.71
N TYR A 120 5.51 -3.46 8.56
CA TYR A 120 6.92 -3.25 8.17
C TYR A 120 7.93 -4.30 8.68
N TYR A 121 8.35 -4.21 9.95
CA TYR A 121 9.40 -5.06 10.55
C TYR A 121 8.86 -6.25 11.33
N LYS A 122 7.58 -6.23 11.72
CA LYS A 122 6.96 -7.32 12.49
C LYS A 122 6.42 -8.37 11.53
N LYS A 123 6.82 -9.63 11.69
CA LYS A 123 6.24 -10.77 10.98
C LYS A 123 4.78 -10.94 11.38
N ASN A 124 3.87 -10.33 10.65
CA ASN A 124 2.44 -10.37 10.91
C ASN A 124 1.66 -10.45 9.59
N TRP A 125 0.39 -10.76 9.67
CA TRP A 125 -0.54 -10.75 8.55
C TRP A 125 -1.91 -10.28 9.01
N GLY A 126 -2.71 -9.78 8.09
CA GLY A 126 -4.09 -9.42 8.39
C GLY A 126 -4.80 -8.76 7.23
N PHE A 127 -6.08 -8.53 7.43
CA PHE A 127 -6.92 -7.82 6.48
C PHE A 127 -7.54 -6.58 7.13
N CYS A 128 -7.77 -5.58 6.31
CA CYS A 128 -8.43 -4.34 6.72
C CYS A 128 -9.83 -4.31 6.11
N VAL A 129 -10.82 -4.02 6.93
CA VAL A 129 -12.22 -3.94 6.53
C VAL A 129 -12.91 -2.79 7.26
N SER A 130 -14.03 -2.31 6.75
CA SER A 130 -14.86 -1.37 7.53
C SER A 130 -15.38 -2.03 8.80
N LYS A 131 -15.67 -1.23 9.82
CA LYS A 131 -16.27 -1.75 11.07
C LYS A 131 -17.59 -2.45 10.80
N ASN A 132 -18.39 -1.91 9.87
CA ASN A 132 -19.65 -2.53 9.49
C ASN A 132 -19.43 -3.91 8.86
N HIS A 133 -18.51 -4.04 7.92
CA HIS A 133 -18.18 -5.33 7.30
C HIS A 133 -17.65 -6.34 8.33
N LYS A 134 -16.79 -5.92 9.27
CA LYS A 134 -16.35 -6.79 10.38
C LYS A 134 -17.52 -7.29 11.22
N ASN A 135 -18.47 -6.41 11.53
CA ASN A 135 -19.68 -6.76 12.30
C ASN A 135 -20.59 -7.71 11.51
N GLU A 136 -20.75 -7.51 10.20
CA GLU A 136 -21.51 -8.38 9.31
C GLU A 136 -20.91 -9.80 9.28
N ILE A 137 -19.57 -9.92 9.12
CA ILE A 137 -18.88 -11.21 9.21
C ILE A 137 -19.14 -11.86 10.57
N ASN A 138 -19.05 -11.09 11.66
CA ASN A 138 -19.27 -11.63 13.00
C ASN A 138 -20.72 -12.09 13.25
N LYS A 139 -21.71 -11.41 12.67
CA LYS A 139 -23.13 -11.80 12.81
C LYS A 139 -23.51 -12.97 11.91
N LYS A 140 -23.03 -12.95 10.65
CA LYS A 140 -23.44 -13.92 9.62
C LYS A 140 -22.95 -15.34 9.88
N TYR A 141 -21.69 -15.49 10.29
CA TYR A 141 -21.03 -16.79 10.38
C TYR A 141 -21.09 -17.36 11.80
N LYS A 142 -21.28 -18.69 11.93
CA LYS A 142 -21.31 -19.40 13.22
C LYS A 142 -19.92 -19.46 13.85
N LYS A 143 -19.84 -19.77 15.15
CA LYS A 143 -18.59 -19.79 15.93
C LYS A 143 -17.59 -20.86 15.44
N ASP A 144 -18.08 -21.99 14.98
CA ASP A 144 -17.33 -23.15 14.50
C ASP A 144 -16.93 -23.07 13.03
N GLU A 145 -17.41 -22.06 12.30
CA GLU A 145 -17.08 -21.91 10.88
C GLU A 145 -15.61 -21.59 10.66
N ARG A 146 -15.10 -22.15 9.54
CA ARG A 146 -13.72 -22.00 9.10
C ARG A 146 -13.61 -21.18 7.83
N PHE A 147 -12.50 -20.45 7.71
CA PHE A 147 -12.22 -19.58 6.57
C PHE A 147 -10.88 -19.94 5.95
N LYS A 148 -10.82 -19.96 4.62
CA LYS A 148 -9.55 -20.14 3.92
C LYS A 148 -8.91 -18.78 3.67
N ILE A 149 -7.69 -18.63 4.14
CA ILE A 149 -6.86 -17.43 3.95
C ILE A 149 -5.83 -17.71 2.87
N LEU A 150 -5.73 -16.82 1.89
CA LEU A 150 -4.59 -16.73 0.99
C LEU A 150 -4.02 -15.32 1.03
N ILE A 151 -2.72 -15.22 1.26
CA ILE A 151 -1.90 -14.03 1.04
C ILE A 151 -0.67 -14.49 0.25
N ASP A 152 -0.64 -14.17 -1.04
CA ASP A 152 0.48 -14.45 -1.94
C ASP A 152 1.38 -13.22 -1.99
N SER A 153 2.23 -13.11 -0.99
CA SER A 153 3.22 -12.04 -0.84
C SER A 153 4.63 -12.61 -0.76
N ASN A 154 5.62 -11.77 -1.03
CA ASN A 154 7.02 -12.13 -0.86
C ASN A 154 7.86 -10.96 -0.35
N PHE A 155 9.00 -11.30 0.26
CA PHE A 155 10.00 -10.37 0.75
C PHE A 155 11.34 -10.65 0.08
N LYS A 156 12.00 -9.59 -0.42
CA LYS A 156 13.37 -9.65 -0.91
C LYS A 156 14.29 -8.89 0.04
N LYS A 157 15.16 -9.61 0.73
CA LYS A 157 16.16 -9.02 1.64
C LYS A 157 17.12 -8.10 0.88
N ASN A 158 17.52 -8.49 -0.33
CA ASN A 158 18.39 -7.73 -1.22
C ASN A 158 17.59 -6.86 -2.21
N GLY A 159 16.42 -6.38 -1.79
CA GLY A 159 15.58 -5.49 -2.57
C GLY A 159 16.01 -4.04 -2.47
N ASN A 160 15.14 -3.14 -2.94
CA ASN A 160 15.42 -1.72 -2.96
C ASN A 160 14.20 -0.88 -2.57
N MET A 161 14.47 0.28 -1.99
CA MET A 161 13.53 1.38 -1.82
C MET A 161 13.83 2.43 -2.89
N PRO A 162 12.89 2.74 -3.79
CA PRO A 162 13.08 3.76 -4.81
C PRO A 162 12.66 5.14 -4.31
N ILE A 163 13.38 6.18 -4.74
CA ILE A 163 13.03 7.60 -4.54
C ILE A 163 13.09 8.31 -5.89
N GLY A 164 12.07 9.11 -6.21
CA GLY A 164 12.08 10.02 -7.36
C GLY A 164 12.69 11.37 -6.96
N GLU A 165 13.62 11.87 -7.76
CA GLU A 165 14.27 13.16 -7.57
C GLU A 165 14.20 13.97 -8.87
N TYR A 166 13.79 15.21 -8.78
CA TYR A 166 13.85 16.18 -9.87
C TYR A 166 14.51 17.43 -9.37
N VAL A 167 15.51 17.92 -10.12
CA VAL A 167 16.24 19.13 -9.78
C VAL A 167 15.97 20.20 -10.84
N ILE A 168 15.49 21.35 -10.39
CA ILE A 168 15.39 22.56 -11.19
C ILE A 168 16.60 23.42 -10.82
N GLN A 169 17.47 23.64 -11.78
CA GLN A 169 18.67 24.45 -11.56
C GLN A 169 18.29 25.93 -11.42
N GLY A 170 18.71 26.53 -10.33
CA GLY A 170 18.58 27.95 -10.07
C GLY A 170 19.85 28.73 -10.38
N GLU A 171 19.82 30.05 -10.16
CA GLU A 171 20.96 30.95 -10.36
C GLU A 171 21.88 31.01 -9.12
N SER A 172 21.36 30.72 -7.94
CA SER A 172 22.11 30.73 -6.68
C SER A 172 22.43 29.34 -6.18
N LYS A 173 23.30 29.26 -5.14
CA LYS A 173 23.60 27.99 -4.43
C LYS A 173 22.57 27.66 -3.35
N GLN A 174 21.61 28.56 -3.10
CA GLN A 174 20.53 28.28 -2.15
C GLN A 174 19.54 27.28 -2.76
N GLU A 175 19.02 26.37 -1.95
CA GLU A 175 18.12 25.31 -2.38
C GLU A 175 16.78 25.39 -1.65
N ILE A 176 15.70 25.14 -2.37
CA ILE A 176 14.37 24.89 -1.81
C ILE A 176 14.06 23.42 -1.97
N LEU A 177 13.89 22.71 -0.86
CA LEU A 177 13.50 21.30 -0.88
C LEU A 177 11.98 21.18 -0.82
N ILE A 178 11.38 20.62 -1.89
CA ILE A 178 9.99 20.16 -1.88
C ILE A 178 10.01 18.66 -1.70
N SER A 179 9.48 18.19 -0.56
CA SER A 179 9.44 16.77 -0.22
C SER A 179 8.01 16.28 -0.11
N THR A 180 7.74 15.13 -0.70
CA THR A 180 6.45 14.44 -0.62
C THR A 180 6.65 12.93 -0.67
N TYR A 181 5.65 12.16 -0.27
CA TYR A 181 5.71 10.71 -0.29
C TYR A 181 4.56 10.11 -1.10
N VAL A 182 4.77 8.90 -1.64
CA VAL A 182 3.87 8.21 -2.55
C VAL A 182 3.89 6.70 -2.27
N CYS A 183 3.92 6.32 -1.01
CA CYS A 183 4.22 4.97 -0.55
C CYS A 183 3.02 4.17 0.01
N HIS A 184 1.81 4.72 0.00
CA HIS A 184 0.61 4.03 0.46
C HIS A 184 -0.38 3.76 -0.67
N PRO A 185 -1.20 2.69 -0.59
CA PRO A 185 -2.22 2.39 -1.58
C PRO A 185 -3.49 3.20 -1.34
N SER A 186 -4.25 3.50 -2.39
CA SER A 186 -5.62 4.04 -2.35
C SER A 186 -5.85 5.19 -1.37
N MET A 187 -4.90 6.12 -1.33
CA MET A 187 -5.01 7.37 -0.57
C MET A 187 -4.87 8.55 -1.53
N ALA A 188 -5.89 9.41 -1.59
CA ALA A 188 -5.90 10.57 -2.48
C ALA A 188 -5.16 11.75 -1.87
N ASN A 189 -5.70 12.32 -0.78
CA ASN A 189 -5.14 13.51 -0.16
C ASN A 189 -3.77 13.24 0.49
N ASN A 190 -3.66 12.15 1.26
CA ASN A 190 -2.43 11.83 1.98
C ASN A 190 -1.25 11.50 1.05
N GLU A 191 -1.50 10.79 -0.08
CA GLU A 191 -0.44 10.17 -0.88
C GLU A 191 -0.28 10.70 -2.30
N LEU A 192 -1.35 11.13 -2.94
CA LEU A 192 -1.31 11.50 -4.35
C LEU A 192 -1.36 13.00 -4.58
N SER A 193 -1.94 13.77 -3.66
CA SER A 193 -2.03 15.23 -3.81
C SER A 193 -0.64 15.88 -3.88
N GLY A 194 0.25 15.54 -2.95
CA GLY A 194 1.61 16.08 -2.91
C GLY A 194 2.43 15.77 -4.17
N PRO A 195 2.58 14.48 -4.56
CA PRO A 195 3.30 14.14 -5.79
C PRO A 195 2.69 14.74 -7.06
N LEU A 196 1.36 14.77 -7.18
CA LEU A 196 0.72 15.36 -8.36
C LEU A 196 0.93 16.88 -8.41
N LEU A 197 0.82 17.57 -7.27
CA LEU A 197 1.12 19.00 -7.20
C LEU A 197 2.59 19.26 -7.54
N SER A 198 3.52 18.47 -6.98
CA SER A 198 4.95 18.58 -7.32
C SER A 198 5.19 18.39 -8.82
N MET A 199 4.49 17.42 -9.47
CA MET A 199 4.57 17.19 -10.91
C MET A 199 3.98 18.35 -11.74
N MET A 200 3.14 19.19 -11.16
CA MET A 200 2.59 20.38 -11.84
C MET A 200 3.51 21.59 -11.71
N LEU A 201 4.38 21.62 -10.69
CA LEU A 201 5.31 22.72 -10.44
C LEU A 201 6.61 22.61 -11.24
N ILE A 202 6.89 21.45 -11.83
CA ILE A 202 8.04 21.18 -12.71
C ILE A 202 7.65 21.23 -14.17
#